data_34b7f2696b6b1f5c4374fbbaf4183fe1
#
_entry.id   34b7f2696b6b1f5c4374fbbaf4183fe1
#
_cell.length_a   1.000
_cell.length_b   1.000
_cell.length_c   1.000
_cell.angle_alpha   90.00
_cell.angle_beta   90.00
_cell.angle_gamma   90.00
#
_symmetry.space_group_name_H-M   'P 1'
#
loop_
_entity.id
_entity.type
_entity.pdbx_description
1 polymer ?
#
loop_
_entity_poly.entity_id
_entity_poly.type
_entity_poly.pdbx_seq_one_letter_code
_entity_poly.pdbx_strand_id
1 'polypeptide(L)'
;MGLFSNQFSNVVEWEEYRDDLMFWKWSNKEIKKGSKLIIRPGQDAIFMYNGKVEGVFKDEGSYDIESQIIPFLSTLKGFKFGFNSGIRAEVLFINTKEFTMKWGTQKPVYMRDERTGRGIPIRALGNFSFKLSDYMTFIDKIAGVKQQYSINEAKERIMSILPQELMKWIAKEGKDIFNLQATSDAIAAGIQEDLDMDMSKIGIEVTNFAIGGITIPEEMEKMMNTMSAQDMVDDVNKYQRMKMTDAMASGKMQGGGMAADMMSMQMGMMMGQQMMNNMNNMNNQQQNYQQNNQQQNYQQNNQQQPSQGGSGQGPKFCPECGTKTNGAKFCPECGTKLF
;
A
#
# COMPACT_ATOMS: atom_id res chain seq x y z
N MET A 1 11.80 -41.13 -50.27
CA MET A 1 12.20 -41.56 -48.93
C MET A 1 12.41 -40.31 -48.10
N GLY A 2 11.54 -40.02 -47.19
CA GLY A 2 11.62 -38.78 -46.39
C GLY A 2 10.44 -38.52 -45.48
N LEU A 3 9.69 -39.57 -45.08
CA LEU A 3 8.46 -39.43 -44.30
C LEU A 3 8.68 -39.31 -42.77
N PHE A 4 9.93 -39.34 -42.29
CA PHE A 4 10.22 -39.35 -40.85
C PHE A 4 11.10 -38.19 -40.36
N SER A 5 11.44 -37.22 -41.25
CA SER A 5 12.33 -36.11 -40.83
C SER A 5 11.67 -35.07 -39.95
N ASN A 6 10.33 -34.99 -39.89
CA ASN A 6 9.63 -34.01 -39.08
C ASN A 6 9.26 -34.47 -37.63
N GLN A 7 9.51 -35.74 -37.32
CA GLN A 7 9.12 -36.30 -36.00
C GLN A 7 10.07 -35.93 -34.83
N PHE A 8 11.16 -35.20 -35.11
CA PHE A 8 12.20 -34.86 -34.13
C PHE A 8 12.47 -33.36 -34.00
N SER A 9 11.75 -32.51 -34.77
CA SER A 9 11.86 -31.06 -34.63
C SER A 9 11.05 -30.60 -33.42
N ASN A 10 11.68 -29.76 -32.59
CA ASN A 10 10.98 -29.13 -31.46
C ASN A 10 10.41 -27.79 -31.88
N VAL A 11 9.25 -27.45 -31.34
CA VAL A 11 8.76 -26.09 -31.35
C VAL A 11 9.24 -25.42 -30.07
N VAL A 12 9.96 -24.32 -30.22
CA VAL A 12 10.43 -23.48 -29.15
C VAL A 12 9.43 -22.34 -29.00
N GLU A 13 8.54 -22.45 -28.06
CA GLU A 13 7.48 -21.47 -27.84
C GLU A 13 7.12 -21.37 -26.38
N TRP A 14 6.57 -20.22 -26.00
CA TRP A 14 5.94 -20.03 -24.71
C TRP A 14 4.43 -19.97 -24.90
N GLU A 15 3.76 -21.06 -24.55
CA GLU A 15 2.31 -21.06 -24.39
C GLU A 15 1.97 -20.48 -23.02
N GLU A 16 1.41 -19.27 -23.01
CA GLU A 16 1.05 -18.58 -21.79
C GLU A 16 -0.18 -19.23 -21.15
N TYR A 17 0.04 -20.25 -20.32
CA TYR A 17 -0.99 -20.78 -19.41
C TYR A 17 -1.14 -19.91 -18.15
N ARG A 18 -0.23 -18.97 -17.93
CA ARG A 18 -0.17 -18.07 -16.78
C ARG A 18 0.13 -16.66 -17.25
N ASP A 19 -0.81 -15.76 -16.98
CA ASP A 19 -0.71 -14.33 -17.29
C ASP A 19 0.10 -13.54 -16.25
N ASP A 20 0.50 -14.22 -15.16
CA ASP A 20 1.23 -13.64 -14.05
C ASP A 20 2.77 -13.78 -14.16
N LEU A 21 3.29 -14.16 -15.31
CA LEU A 21 4.74 -14.30 -15.53
C LEU A 21 5.31 -13.14 -16.34
N MET A 22 6.40 -12.57 -15.84
CA MET A 22 7.20 -11.56 -16.53
C MET A 22 8.25 -12.21 -17.44
N PHE A 23 8.75 -13.35 -17.03
CA PHE A 23 9.74 -14.12 -17.77
C PHE A 23 9.57 -15.62 -17.52
N TRP A 24 9.90 -16.40 -18.53
CA TRP A 24 9.91 -17.86 -18.47
C TRP A 24 11.06 -18.42 -19.31
N LYS A 25 11.79 -19.39 -18.75
CA LYS A 25 12.88 -20.07 -19.42
C LYS A 25 12.36 -21.37 -20.03
N TRP A 26 12.56 -21.53 -21.33
CA TRP A 26 12.21 -22.76 -22.03
C TRP A 26 13.01 -23.96 -21.46
N SER A 27 12.32 -25.01 -21.06
CA SER A 27 12.89 -26.08 -20.26
C SER A 27 13.70 -27.11 -21.06
N ASN A 28 13.41 -27.25 -22.36
CA ASN A 28 14.13 -28.19 -23.21
C ASN A 28 15.43 -27.54 -23.70
N LYS A 29 16.56 -28.04 -23.19
CA LYS A 29 17.89 -27.45 -23.45
C LYS A 29 18.49 -27.84 -24.80
N GLU A 30 17.89 -28.76 -25.56
CA GLU A 30 18.42 -29.23 -26.82
C GLU A 30 17.53 -28.79 -27.97
N ILE A 31 18.01 -27.86 -28.79
CA ILE A 31 17.36 -27.42 -30.00
C ILE A 31 17.81 -28.32 -31.14
N LYS A 32 16.91 -29.08 -31.72
CA LYS A 32 17.16 -30.02 -32.81
C LYS A 32 17.10 -29.34 -34.16
N LYS A 33 17.72 -29.99 -35.13
CA LYS A 33 17.63 -29.58 -36.56
C LYS A 33 16.17 -29.51 -37.00
N GLY A 34 15.78 -28.43 -37.72
CA GLY A 34 14.42 -28.20 -38.18
C GLY A 34 13.46 -27.66 -37.12
N SER A 35 13.97 -27.29 -35.93
CA SER A 35 13.16 -26.64 -34.89
C SER A 35 12.73 -25.23 -35.30
N LYS A 36 11.56 -24.81 -34.84
CA LYS A 36 11.01 -23.46 -35.04
C LYS A 36 10.94 -22.71 -33.73
N LEU A 37 11.24 -21.42 -33.78
CA LEU A 37 10.95 -20.47 -32.73
C LEU A 37 9.65 -19.74 -33.03
N ILE A 38 8.70 -19.75 -32.13
CA ILE A 38 7.46 -18.97 -32.22
C ILE A 38 7.47 -17.87 -31.18
N ILE A 39 7.38 -16.63 -31.63
CA ILE A 39 7.25 -15.44 -30.79
C ILE A 39 5.84 -14.91 -30.98
N ARG A 40 5.07 -14.83 -29.92
CA ARG A 40 3.68 -14.35 -29.94
C ARG A 40 3.64 -12.85 -29.66
N PRO A 41 2.57 -12.12 -30.06
CA PRO A 41 2.38 -10.73 -29.70
C PRO A 41 2.52 -10.49 -28.19
N GLY A 42 3.33 -9.51 -27.80
CA GLY A 42 3.62 -9.22 -26.40
C GLY A 42 4.71 -10.09 -25.78
N GLN A 43 5.45 -10.84 -26.58
CA GLN A 43 6.61 -11.62 -26.15
C GLN A 43 7.86 -11.21 -26.92
N ASP A 44 9.01 -11.26 -26.22
CA ASP A 44 10.34 -11.26 -26.83
C ASP A 44 11.04 -12.57 -26.49
N ALA A 45 11.96 -13.02 -27.36
CA ALA A 45 12.78 -14.20 -27.11
C ALA A 45 14.25 -13.84 -27.06
N ILE A 46 14.95 -14.33 -26.02
CA ILE A 46 16.38 -14.11 -25.80
C ILE A 46 17.10 -15.44 -25.91
N PHE A 47 18.03 -15.53 -26.83
CA PHE A 47 18.90 -16.68 -26.96
C PHE A 47 20.18 -16.53 -26.13
N MET A 48 20.43 -17.50 -25.31
CA MET A 48 21.66 -17.60 -24.53
C MET A 48 22.44 -18.87 -24.90
N TYR A 49 23.75 -18.70 -25.04
CA TYR A 49 24.66 -19.82 -25.27
C TYR A 49 25.87 -19.69 -24.34
N ASN A 50 26.22 -20.78 -23.66
CA ASN A 50 27.30 -20.78 -22.67
C ASN A 50 27.19 -19.64 -21.63
N GLY A 51 25.98 -19.34 -21.21
CA GLY A 51 25.72 -18.29 -20.22
C GLY A 51 25.81 -16.85 -20.75
N LYS A 52 25.96 -16.67 -22.07
CA LYS A 52 25.98 -15.33 -22.70
C LYS A 52 24.74 -15.11 -23.55
N VAL A 53 24.24 -13.90 -23.56
CA VAL A 53 23.19 -13.48 -24.47
C VAL A 53 23.80 -13.32 -25.85
N GLU A 54 23.28 -14.08 -26.81
CA GLU A 54 23.74 -14.08 -28.19
C GLU A 54 22.79 -13.31 -29.12
N GLY A 55 21.51 -13.20 -28.77
CA GLY A 55 20.55 -12.44 -29.54
C GLY A 55 19.24 -12.21 -28.82
N VAL A 56 18.58 -11.10 -29.18
CA VAL A 56 17.24 -10.74 -28.74
C VAL A 56 16.37 -10.59 -29.97
N PHE A 57 15.26 -11.33 -29.98
CA PHE A 57 14.28 -11.33 -31.07
C PHE A 57 13.00 -10.71 -30.52
N LYS A 58 12.60 -9.58 -31.13
CA LYS A 58 11.46 -8.77 -30.68
C LYS A 58 10.25 -8.85 -31.59
N ASP A 59 10.48 -9.25 -32.85
CA ASP A 59 9.38 -9.30 -33.83
C ASP A 59 8.58 -10.60 -33.60
N GLU A 60 7.27 -10.47 -33.62
CA GLU A 60 6.36 -11.60 -33.58
C GLU A 60 6.43 -12.45 -34.87
N GLY A 61 6.29 -13.73 -34.73
CA GLY A 61 6.30 -14.62 -35.91
C GLY A 61 6.81 -16.01 -35.60
N SER A 62 6.93 -16.79 -36.69
CA SER A 62 7.50 -18.12 -36.69
C SER A 62 8.81 -18.13 -37.49
N TYR A 63 9.90 -18.42 -36.79
CA TYR A 63 11.26 -18.39 -37.35
C TYR A 63 11.82 -19.80 -37.40
N ASP A 64 12.40 -20.15 -38.55
CA ASP A 64 13.17 -21.37 -38.68
C ASP A 64 14.56 -21.18 -38.03
N ILE A 65 14.87 -22.00 -37.07
CA ILE A 65 16.10 -21.81 -36.25
C ILE A 65 17.36 -22.04 -37.07
N GLU A 66 17.32 -22.99 -37.99
CA GLU A 66 18.50 -23.33 -38.82
C GLU A 66 18.79 -22.26 -39.89
N SER A 67 17.75 -21.77 -40.56
CA SER A 67 17.90 -20.87 -41.72
C SER A 67 17.83 -19.40 -41.35
N GLN A 68 17.16 -19.02 -40.25
CA GLN A 68 16.92 -17.63 -39.87
C GLN A 68 17.63 -17.21 -38.57
N ILE A 69 17.57 -18.03 -37.54
CA ILE A 69 18.12 -17.67 -36.23
C ILE A 69 19.62 -17.86 -36.16
N ILE A 70 20.13 -19.03 -36.61
CA ILE A 70 21.56 -19.34 -36.53
C ILE A 70 22.42 -18.46 -37.44
N PRO A 71 22.04 -18.18 -38.70
CA PRO A 71 22.78 -17.21 -39.50
C PRO A 71 22.85 -15.83 -38.87
N PHE A 72 21.76 -15.36 -38.26
CA PHE A 72 21.77 -14.10 -37.53
C PHE A 72 22.75 -14.13 -36.38
N LEU A 73 22.73 -15.16 -35.52
CA LEU A 73 23.67 -15.35 -34.43
C LEU A 73 25.12 -15.54 -34.88
N SER A 74 25.32 -16.17 -36.03
CA SER A 74 26.68 -16.41 -36.60
C SER A 74 27.36 -15.16 -37.14
N THR A 75 26.59 -14.08 -37.40
CA THR A 75 27.16 -12.76 -37.76
C THR A 75 27.79 -12.07 -36.55
N LEU A 76 27.40 -12.48 -35.34
CA LEU A 76 28.00 -12.02 -34.08
C LEU A 76 29.38 -12.67 -33.92
N LYS A 77 30.41 -11.90 -33.74
CA LYS A 77 31.83 -12.32 -33.72
C LYS A 77 32.05 -13.55 -32.83
N GLY A 78 32.47 -14.66 -33.41
CA GLY A 78 32.91 -15.86 -32.72
C GLY A 78 31.96 -17.05 -32.67
N PHE A 79 30.78 -16.92 -33.27
CA PHE A 79 29.78 -17.97 -33.28
C PHE A 79 30.06 -18.97 -34.41
N LYS A 80 30.64 -20.13 -34.10
CA LYS A 80 30.83 -21.22 -35.05
C LYS A 80 30.01 -22.43 -34.62
N PHE A 81 28.91 -22.69 -35.30
CA PHE A 81 28.12 -23.89 -35.11
C PHE A 81 28.49 -25.01 -36.11
N GLY A 82 28.74 -26.19 -35.58
CA GLY A 82 28.69 -27.43 -36.34
C GLY A 82 27.46 -28.24 -35.91
N PHE A 83 26.54 -28.50 -36.85
CA PHE A 83 25.25 -29.14 -36.61
C PHE A 83 25.29 -30.68 -36.38
N ASN A 84 26.37 -31.26 -35.94
CA ASN A 84 26.45 -32.71 -35.77
C ASN A 84 25.98 -33.21 -34.37
N SER A 85 25.65 -32.32 -33.46
CA SER A 85 25.05 -32.62 -32.16
C SER A 85 24.13 -31.48 -31.77
N GLY A 86 23.00 -31.78 -31.16
CA GLY A 86 22.01 -30.78 -30.76
C GLY A 86 22.61 -29.57 -30.01
N ILE A 87 22.14 -28.39 -30.34
CA ILE A 87 22.62 -27.14 -29.75
C ILE A 87 22.03 -27.01 -28.36
N ARG A 88 22.88 -26.95 -27.36
CA ARG A 88 22.46 -26.57 -26.00
C ARG A 88 22.38 -25.05 -25.92
N ALA A 89 21.23 -24.51 -26.22
CA ALA A 89 20.93 -23.11 -26.01
C ALA A 89 19.80 -22.95 -24.99
N GLU A 90 19.86 -21.90 -24.22
CA GLU A 90 18.77 -21.51 -23.35
C GLU A 90 17.96 -20.42 -24.08
N VAL A 91 16.64 -20.55 -24.09
CA VAL A 91 15.75 -19.54 -24.64
C VAL A 91 14.93 -18.99 -23.48
N LEU A 92 15.05 -17.69 -23.28
CA LEU A 92 14.24 -16.96 -22.30
C LEU A 92 13.17 -16.19 -23.07
N PHE A 93 11.93 -16.39 -22.71
CA PHE A 93 10.83 -15.58 -23.19
C PHE A 93 10.51 -14.49 -22.18
N ILE A 94 10.35 -13.30 -22.66
CA ILE A 94 10.00 -12.10 -21.90
C ILE A 94 8.58 -11.68 -22.24
N ASN A 95 7.77 -11.42 -21.23
CA ASN A 95 6.48 -10.75 -21.41
C ASN A 95 6.73 -9.24 -21.45
N THR A 96 6.44 -8.63 -22.60
CA THR A 96 6.69 -7.19 -22.83
C THR A 96 5.53 -6.31 -22.39
N LYS A 97 4.44 -6.92 -21.90
CA LYS A 97 3.25 -6.18 -21.45
C LYS A 97 3.53 -5.39 -20.17
N GLU A 98 2.77 -4.35 -20.00
CA GLU A 98 2.71 -3.60 -18.75
C GLU A 98 1.75 -4.30 -17.76
N PHE A 99 2.18 -4.42 -16.52
CA PHE A 99 1.40 -5.04 -15.44
C PHE A 99 0.95 -3.97 -14.46
N THR A 100 -0.34 -3.95 -14.16
CA THR A 100 -0.91 -3.06 -13.14
C THR A 100 -1.33 -3.86 -11.91
N MET A 101 -0.84 -3.46 -10.75
CA MET A 101 -1.10 -4.12 -9.47
C MET A 101 -1.67 -3.14 -8.45
N LYS A 102 -2.59 -3.62 -7.62
CA LYS A 102 -3.11 -2.87 -6.49
C LYS A 102 -2.15 -2.96 -5.30
N TRP A 103 -2.04 -1.87 -4.55
CA TRP A 103 -1.29 -1.82 -3.31
C TRP A 103 -2.10 -1.17 -2.19
N GLY A 104 -1.70 -1.42 -0.96
CA GLY A 104 -2.25 -0.76 0.22
C GLY A 104 -1.33 -0.97 1.41
N THR A 105 -1.33 0.00 2.32
CA THR A 105 -0.52 -0.08 3.55
C THR A 105 -1.12 -1.11 4.50
N GLN A 106 -0.33 -2.12 4.87
CA GLN A 106 -0.74 -3.14 5.85
C GLN A 106 -0.81 -2.53 7.26
N LYS A 107 0.15 -1.68 7.61
CA LYS A 107 0.21 -0.94 8.87
C LYS A 107 0.01 0.55 8.59
N PRO A 108 -0.60 1.30 9.53
CA PRO A 108 -0.70 2.75 9.38
C PRO A 108 0.70 3.39 9.30
N VAL A 109 0.80 4.40 8.45
CA VAL A 109 1.95 5.32 8.40
C VAL A 109 1.60 6.53 9.24
N TYR A 110 2.53 7.01 10.08
CA TYR A 110 2.26 8.16 10.94
C TYR A 110 2.73 9.45 10.27
N MET A 111 1.78 10.35 10.02
CA MET A 111 2.06 11.71 9.56
C MET A 111 2.06 12.65 10.76
N ARG A 112 3.04 13.55 10.84
CA ARG A 112 3.03 14.63 11.82
C ARG A 112 2.19 15.79 11.27
N ASP A 113 1.08 16.07 11.93
CA ASP A 113 0.22 17.21 11.60
C ASP A 113 0.85 18.49 12.17
N GLU A 114 1.16 19.47 11.33
CA GLU A 114 1.81 20.72 11.73
C GLU A 114 0.93 21.57 12.65
N ARG A 115 -0.39 21.50 12.48
CA ARG A 115 -1.36 22.29 13.27
C ARG A 115 -1.45 21.81 14.72
N THR A 116 -1.46 20.50 14.94
CA THR A 116 -1.62 19.90 16.26
C THR A 116 -0.30 19.38 16.85
N GLY A 117 0.75 19.26 16.04
CA GLY A 117 2.03 18.66 16.41
C GLY A 117 1.97 17.16 16.72
N ARG A 118 0.83 16.51 16.49
CA ARG A 118 0.57 15.10 16.81
C ARG A 118 0.80 14.20 15.60
N GLY A 119 1.14 12.94 15.87
CA GLY A 119 1.20 11.90 14.84
C GLY A 119 -0.20 11.39 14.53
N ILE A 120 -0.64 11.54 13.28
CA ILE A 120 -1.91 11.01 12.79
C ILE A 120 -1.63 9.70 12.04
N PRO A 121 -2.22 8.57 12.45
CA PRO A 121 -2.10 7.33 11.70
C PRO A 121 -2.95 7.40 10.41
N ILE A 122 -2.31 7.21 9.27
CA ILE A 122 -2.96 7.19 7.97
C ILE A 122 -2.76 5.85 7.29
N ARG A 123 -3.70 5.45 6.45
CA ARG A 123 -3.58 4.34 5.53
C ARG A 123 -3.78 4.85 4.12
N ALA A 124 -2.98 4.34 3.20
CA ALA A 124 -3.07 4.69 1.79
C ALA A 124 -3.23 3.42 0.95
N LEU A 125 -3.92 3.55 -0.16
CA LEU A 125 -4.11 2.52 -1.15
C LEU A 125 -4.06 3.12 -2.56
N GLY A 126 -3.78 2.26 -3.54
CA GLY A 126 -3.73 2.71 -4.92
C GLY A 126 -3.33 1.59 -5.88
N ASN A 127 -2.75 1.98 -6.98
CA ASN A 127 -2.19 1.07 -7.96
C ASN A 127 -0.81 1.55 -8.42
N PHE A 128 -0.04 0.63 -8.97
CA PHE A 128 1.18 0.93 -9.68
C PHE A 128 1.30 0.02 -10.90
N SER A 129 1.98 0.51 -11.93
CA SER A 129 2.25 -0.24 -13.15
C SER A 129 3.75 -0.38 -13.34
N PHE A 130 4.16 -1.52 -13.90
CA PHE A 130 5.55 -1.80 -14.19
C PHE A 130 5.67 -2.76 -15.37
N LYS A 131 6.83 -2.74 -16.03
CA LYS A 131 7.20 -3.64 -17.11
C LYS A 131 8.68 -4.01 -17.05
N LEU A 132 9.06 -5.03 -17.78
CA LEU A 132 10.48 -5.34 -17.99
C LEU A 132 11.04 -4.43 -19.09
N SER A 133 12.08 -3.65 -18.79
CA SER A 133 12.67 -2.67 -19.72
C SER A 133 14.11 -3.00 -20.11
N ASP A 134 14.95 -3.38 -19.14
CA ASP A 134 16.34 -3.76 -19.37
C ASP A 134 16.55 -5.26 -19.17
N TYR A 135 16.52 -6.00 -20.28
CA TYR A 135 16.66 -7.46 -20.27
C TYR A 135 18.04 -7.91 -19.80
N MET A 136 19.08 -7.16 -20.12
CA MET A 136 20.46 -7.55 -19.76
C MET A 136 20.67 -7.46 -18.27
N THR A 137 20.25 -6.35 -17.66
CA THR A 137 20.30 -6.18 -16.22
C THR A 137 19.41 -7.20 -15.50
N PHE A 138 18.21 -7.45 -16.04
CA PHE A 138 17.30 -8.43 -15.45
C PHE A 138 17.87 -9.87 -15.49
N ILE A 139 18.50 -10.27 -16.59
CA ILE A 139 19.15 -11.58 -16.72
C ILE A 139 20.29 -11.71 -15.71
N ASP A 140 21.15 -10.70 -15.61
CA ASP A 140 22.27 -10.69 -14.69
C ASP A 140 21.83 -10.76 -13.22
N LYS A 141 20.83 -10.01 -12.83
CA LYS A 141 20.40 -9.89 -11.44
C LYS A 141 19.36 -10.92 -10.99
N ILE A 142 18.50 -11.39 -11.91
CA ILE A 142 17.31 -12.21 -11.57
C ILE A 142 17.28 -13.53 -12.35
N ALA A 143 17.25 -13.45 -13.68
CA ALA A 143 16.92 -14.60 -14.52
C ALA A 143 18.04 -15.65 -14.62
N GLY A 144 19.29 -15.30 -14.29
CA GLY A 144 20.43 -16.20 -14.42
C GLY A 144 20.28 -17.55 -13.72
N VAL A 145 19.62 -17.57 -12.56
CA VAL A 145 19.41 -18.76 -11.73
C VAL A 145 17.95 -19.22 -11.63
N LYS A 146 17.00 -18.42 -12.12
CA LYS A 146 15.57 -18.74 -12.06
C LYS A 146 15.04 -19.32 -13.36
N GLN A 147 14.02 -20.17 -13.26
CA GLN A 147 13.30 -20.69 -14.42
C GLN A 147 12.14 -19.77 -14.85
N GLN A 148 11.61 -18.99 -13.92
CA GLN A 148 10.52 -18.03 -14.15
C GLN A 148 10.59 -16.92 -13.11
N TYR A 149 9.93 -15.80 -13.39
CA TYR A 149 9.74 -14.69 -12.45
C TYR A 149 8.34 -14.14 -12.63
N SER A 150 7.60 -14.08 -11.52
CA SER A 150 6.20 -13.67 -11.53
C SER A 150 6.05 -12.19 -11.21
N ILE A 151 4.91 -11.61 -11.62
CA ILE A 151 4.51 -10.24 -11.23
C ILE A 151 4.36 -10.09 -9.72
N ASN A 152 4.02 -11.17 -9.00
CA ASN A 152 3.93 -11.14 -7.54
C ASN A 152 5.30 -10.97 -6.89
N GLU A 153 6.35 -11.59 -7.41
CA GLU A 153 7.71 -11.40 -6.90
C GLU A 153 8.19 -9.95 -7.11
N ALA A 154 7.87 -9.34 -8.25
CA ALA A 154 8.12 -7.91 -8.48
C ALA A 154 7.32 -7.03 -7.53
N LYS A 155 6.03 -7.34 -7.34
CA LYS A 155 5.15 -6.66 -6.38
C LYS A 155 5.71 -6.72 -4.97
N GLU A 156 6.09 -7.89 -4.48
CA GLU A 156 6.65 -8.07 -3.13
C GLU A 156 7.88 -7.19 -2.91
N ARG A 157 8.74 -7.10 -3.92
CA ARG A 157 9.91 -6.23 -3.86
C ARG A 157 9.53 -4.76 -3.77
N ILE A 158 8.61 -4.28 -4.61
CA ILE A 158 8.08 -2.91 -4.55
C ILE A 158 7.43 -2.66 -3.18
N MET A 159 6.60 -3.58 -2.71
CA MET A 159 5.92 -3.46 -1.41
C MET A 159 6.87 -3.45 -0.21
N SER A 160 8.07 -3.99 -0.34
CA SER A 160 9.08 -3.93 0.72
C SER A 160 9.71 -2.53 0.86
N ILE A 161 9.77 -1.77 -0.22
CA ILE A 161 10.34 -0.41 -0.29
C ILE A 161 9.29 0.65 0.00
N LEU A 162 8.07 0.45 -0.49
CA LEU A 162 6.99 1.42 -0.50
C LEU A 162 6.68 2.08 0.87
N PRO A 163 6.66 1.39 2.02
CA PRO A 163 6.38 2.04 3.31
C PRO A 163 7.38 3.13 3.67
N GLN A 164 8.64 2.94 3.35
CA GLN A 164 9.70 3.91 3.60
C GLN A 164 9.55 5.13 2.68
N GLU A 165 9.27 4.91 1.40
CA GLU A 165 9.06 6.00 0.45
C GLU A 165 7.79 6.79 0.78
N LEU A 166 6.72 6.13 1.18
CA LEU A 166 5.50 6.79 1.69
C LEU A 166 5.81 7.71 2.88
N MET A 167 6.55 7.22 3.88
CA MET A 167 6.93 8.05 5.05
C MET A 167 7.77 9.25 4.64
N LYS A 168 8.75 9.05 3.75
CA LYS A 168 9.65 10.10 3.24
C LYS A 168 8.87 11.21 2.54
N TRP A 169 8.00 10.84 1.58
CA TRP A 169 7.27 11.80 0.76
C TRP A 169 6.12 12.47 1.50
N ILE A 170 5.43 11.75 2.39
CA ILE A 170 4.43 12.33 3.28
C ILE A 170 5.08 13.33 4.25
N ALA A 171 6.27 13.05 4.78
CA ALA A 171 6.99 14.00 5.64
C ALA A 171 7.46 15.24 4.89
N LYS A 172 7.76 15.11 3.58
CA LYS A 172 8.21 16.22 2.76
C LYS A 172 7.08 17.14 2.28
N GLU A 173 5.98 16.55 1.81
CA GLU A 173 4.89 17.26 1.12
C GLU A 173 3.62 17.39 1.96
N GLY A 174 3.43 16.49 2.95
CA GLY A 174 2.23 16.43 3.78
C GLY A 174 2.28 17.37 4.98
N LYS A 175 1.85 18.63 4.83
CA LYS A 175 1.83 19.61 5.92
C LYS A 175 0.74 19.35 6.95
N ASP A 176 -0.45 19.03 6.48
CA ASP A 176 -1.60 18.65 7.30
C ASP A 176 -2.47 17.62 6.59
N ILE A 177 -3.39 17.01 7.32
CA ILE A 177 -4.24 15.93 6.79
C ILE A 177 -5.19 16.42 5.68
N PHE A 178 -5.64 17.69 5.73
CA PHE A 178 -6.56 18.26 4.75
C PHE A 178 -5.84 18.54 3.42
N ASN A 179 -4.58 18.96 3.49
CA ASN A 179 -3.75 19.19 2.30
C ASN A 179 -3.18 17.90 1.71
N LEU A 180 -3.13 16.82 2.49
CA LEU A 180 -2.53 15.56 2.05
C LEU A 180 -3.21 15.00 0.79
N GLN A 181 -4.52 15.16 0.66
CA GLN A 181 -5.25 14.73 -0.52
C GLN A 181 -4.96 15.63 -1.73
N ALA A 182 -4.80 16.93 -1.52
CA ALA A 182 -4.43 17.88 -2.58
C ALA A 182 -2.99 17.68 -3.06
N THR A 183 -2.09 17.20 -2.20
CA THR A 183 -0.69 16.93 -2.53
C THR A 183 -0.42 15.48 -2.93
N SER A 184 -1.44 14.63 -2.98
CA SER A 184 -1.31 13.20 -3.27
C SER A 184 -0.62 12.91 -4.60
N ASP A 185 -0.87 13.73 -5.63
CA ASP A 185 -0.27 13.56 -6.95
C ASP A 185 1.24 13.87 -6.93
N ALA A 186 1.66 14.91 -6.20
CA ALA A 186 3.06 15.25 -6.02
C ALA A 186 3.80 14.16 -5.23
N ILE A 187 3.17 13.63 -4.18
CA ILE A 187 3.68 12.51 -3.40
C ILE A 187 3.79 11.26 -4.27
N ALA A 188 2.78 10.96 -5.08
CA ALA A 188 2.77 9.82 -5.98
C ALA A 188 3.88 9.91 -7.03
N ALA A 189 4.09 11.07 -7.65
CA ALA A 189 5.14 11.29 -8.64
C ALA A 189 6.54 11.07 -8.03
N GLY A 190 6.78 11.59 -6.83
CA GLY A 190 8.06 11.39 -6.16
C GLY A 190 8.30 9.94 -5.74
N ILE A 191 7.28 9.24 -5.28
CA ILE A 191 7.38 7.81 -4.96
C ILE A 191 7.63 7.00 -6.23
N GLN A 192 6.99 7.35 -7.36
CA GLN A 192 7.23 6.70 -8.64
C GLN A 192 8.70 6.79 -9.05
N GLU A 193 9.29 7.99 -8.98
CA GLU A 193 10.70 8.22 -9.33
C GLU A 193 11.65 7.40 -8.45
N ASP A 194 11.44 7.38 -7.14
CA ASP A 194 12.27 6.60 -6.22
C ASP A 194 12.12 5.09 -6.43
N LEU A 195 10.90 4.60 -6.63
CA LEU A 195 10.63 3.19 -6.92
C LEU A 195 11.23 2.77 -8.26
N ASP A 196 11.12 3.61 -9.32
CA ASP A 196 11.70 3.34 -10.62
C ASP A 196 13.23 3.28 -10.54
N MET A 197 13.85 4.19 -9.79
CA MET A 197 15.30 4.18 -9.55
C MET A 197 15.76 2.89 -8.85
N ASP A 198 14.98 2.35 -7.93
CA ASP A 198 15.33 1.11 -7.23
C ASP A 198 15.05 -0.14 -8.07
N MET A 199 13.96 -0.16 -8.82
CA MET A 199 13.57 -1.29 -9.65
C MET A 199 14.37 -1.38 -10.94
N SER A 200 14.83 -0.25 -11.50
CA SER A 200 15.73 -0.21 -12.66
C SER A 200 17.06 -0.92 -12.40
N LYS A 201 17.53 -0.98 -11.14
CA LYS A 201 18.71 -1.76 -10.73
C LYS A 201 18.60 -3.26 -11.04
N ILE A 202 17.39 -3.74 -11.26
CA ILE A 202 17.09 -5.14 -11.65
C ILE A 202 16.42 -5.24 -13.02
N GLY A 203 16.40 -4.17 -13.80
CA GLY A 203 15.87 -4.15 -15.16
C GLY A 203 14.35 -3.98 -15.27
N ILE A 204 13.67 -3.64 -14.20
CA ILE A 204 12.22 -3.37 -14.16
C ILE A 204 12.00 -1.85 -14.10
N GLU A 205 11.11 -1.34 -14.93
CA GLU A 205 10.68 0.06 -14.99
C GLU A 205 9.31 0.20 -14.30
N VAL A 206 9.19 1.13 -13.37
CA VAL A 206 7.91 1.53 -12.75
C VAL A 206 7.32 2.66 -13.59
N THR A 207 6.36 2.32 -14.44
CA THR A 207 5.76 3.24 -15.42
C THR A 207 4.73 4.17 -14.83
N ASN A 208 4.06 3.75 -13.76
CA ASN A 208 3.06 4.54 -13.08
C ASN A 208 2.97 4.17 -11.59
N PHE A 209 2.71 5.16 -10.74
CA PHE A 209 2.33 4.98 -9.34
C PHE A 209 1.23 5.98 -9.00
N ALA A 210 0.13 5.50 -8.45
CA ALA A 210 -1.01 6.34 -8.09
C ALA A 210 -1.49 6.05 -6.66
N ILE A 211 -1.82 7.11 -5.93
CA ILE A 211 -2.51 7.05 -4.65
C ILE A 211 -4.00 7.23 -4.93
N GLY A 212 -4.78 6.14 -4.83
CA GLY A 212 -6.21 6.14 -5.08
C GLY A 212 -7.05 6.60 -3.88
N GLY A 213 -6.47 6.59 -2.68
CA GLY A 213 -7.13 7.08 -1.49
C GLY A 213 -6.24 7.05 -0.26
N ILE A 214 -6.48 8.01 0.63
CA ILE A 214 -5.85 8.11 1.95
C ILE A 214 -6.97 8.12 2.97
N THR A 215 -6.89 7.26 3.97
CA THR A 215 -7.89 7.11 5.02
C THR A 215 -7.26 7.28 6.40
N ILE A 216 -8.02 7.84 7.30
CA ILE A 216 -7.70 7.94 8.73
C ILE A 216 -8.66 7.05 9.53
N PRO A 217 -8.30 6.59 10.74
CA PRO A 217 -9.21 5.87 11.61
C PRO A 217 -10.47 6.70 11.93
N GLU A 218 -11.62 6.04 12.00
CA GLU A 218 -12.92 6.68 12.22
C GLU A 218 -12.98 7.49 13.53
N GLU A 219 -12.31 7.02 14.58
CA GLU A 219 -12.22 7.75 15.85
C GLU A 219 -11.47 9.09 15.67
N MET A 220 -10.44 9.12 14.86
CA MET A 220 -9.70 10.35 14.55
C MET A 220 -10.52 11.29 13.68
N GLU A 221 -11.26 10.76 12.72
CA GLU A 221 -12.17 11.55 11.88
C GLU A 221 -13.27 12.21 12.72
N LYS A 222 -13.90 11.49 13.64
CA LYS A 222 -14.88 12.03 14.59
C LYS A 222 -14.28 13.12 15.47
N MET A 223 -13.05 12.89 15.97
CA MET A 223 -12.36 13.89 16.79
C MET A 223 -12.03 15.15 15.98
N MET A 224 -11.57 15.02 14.76
CA MET A 224 -11.29 16.15 13.85
C MET A 224 -12.54 16.94 13.51
N ASN A 225 -13.65 16.27 13.22
CA ASN A 225 -14.93 16.90 12.97
C ASN A 225 -15.43 17.68 14.19
N THR A 226 -15.24 17.14 15.40
CA THR A 226 -15.59 17.83 16.66
C THR A 226 -14.71 19.06 16.88
N MET A 227 -13.41 18.97 16.64
CA MET A 227 -12.49 20.11 16.74
C MET A 227 -12.81 21.20 15.72
N SER A 228 -13.10 20.82 14.46
CA SER A 228 -13.50 21.77 13.42
C SER A 228 -14.81 22.47 13.76
N ALA A 229 -15.77 21.76 14.37
CA ALA A 229 -17.01 22.36 14.84
C ALA A 229 -16.77 23.36 16.00
N GLN A 230 -15.84 23.06 16.91
CA GLN A 230 -15.44 23.97 18.01
C GLN A 230 -14.73 25.23 17.46
N ASP A 231 -13.81 25.06 16.51
CA ASP A 231 -13.12 26.18 15.83
C ASP A 231 -14.13 27.11 15.13
N MET A 232 -15.17 26.55 14.50
CA MET A 232 -16.25 27.33 13.89
C MET A 232 -17.09 28.11 14.93
N VAL A 233 -17.34 27.52 16.11
CA VAL A 233 -18.09 28.19 17.19
C VAL A 233 -17.26 29.34 17.78
N ASP A 234 -15.97 29.15 17.94
CA ASP A 234 -15.07 30.21 18.40
C ASP A 234 -14.96 31.37 17.41
N ASP A 235 -14.97 31.08 16.11
CA ASP A 235 -14.93 32.09 15.05
C ASP A 235 -16.24 32.86 14.96
N VAL A 236 -17.39 32.22 15.15
CA VAL A 236 -18.71 32.86 15.24
C VAL A 236 -18.82 33.77 16.47
N ASN A 237 -18.30 33.30 17.63
CA ASN A 237 -18.25 34.11 18.84
C ASN A 237 -17.33 35.33 18.68
N LYS A 238 -16.19 35.16 18.02
CA LYS A 238 -15.25 36.23 17.70
C LYS A 238 -15.85 37.23 16.73
N TYR A 239 -16.57 36.75 15.71
CA TYR A 239 -17.32 37.61 14.76
C TYR A 239 -18.45 38.35 15.42
N GLN A 240 -19.21 37.74 16.33
CA GLN A 240 -20.25 38.40 17.10
C GLN A 240 -19.71 39.49 18.03
N ARG A 241 -18.57 39.20 18.73
CA ARG A 241 -17.90 40.19 19.57
C ARG A 241 -17.38 41.38 18.75
N MET A 242 -16.82 41.11 17.56
CA MET A 242 -16.33 42.15 16.65
C MET A 242 -17.48 43.05 16.15
N LYS A 243 -18.62 42.46 15.73
CA LYS A 243 -19.82 43.21 15.34
C LYS A 243 -20.42 44.02 16.50
N MET A 244 -20.40 43.48 17.72
CA MET A 244 -20.90 44.17 18.90
C MET A 244 -20.01 45.38 19.25
N THR A 245 -18.68 45.22 19.10
CA THR A 245 -17.71 46.31 19.31
C THR A 245 -17.89 47.41 18.25
N ASP A 246 -18.10 47.06 16.99
CA ASP A 246 -18.37 47.98 15.88
C ASP A 246 -19.71 48.72 16.04
N ALA A 247 -20.72 48.06 16.52
CA ALA A 247 -22.02 48.66 16.80
C ALA A 247 -21.96 49.65 17.98
N MET A 248 -21.14 49.35 18.99
CA MET A 248 -20.84 50.27 20.08
C MET A 248 -20.02 51.49 19.64
N ALA A 249 -18.98 51.25 18.81
CA ALA A 249 -18.10 52.31 18.32
C ALA A 249 -18.77 53.25 17.32
N SER A 250 -19.75 52.78 16.57
CA SER A 250 -20.47 53.55 15.53
C SER A 250 -21.65 54.37 16.05
N GLY A 251 -21.94 54.38 17.37
CA GLY A 251 -22.95 55.22 17.99
C GLY A 251 -24.40 55.00 17.49
N LYS A 252 -24.71 53.91 16.81
CA LYS A 252 -26.02 53.58 16.26
C LYS A 252 -27.00 52.96 17.27
N MET A 253 -26.84 53.27 18.54
CA MET A 253 -27.72 52.81 19.63
C MET A 253 -28.87 53.79 19.93
N GLN A 254 -29.54 54.30 18.90
CA GLN A 254 -30.70 55.15 19.15
C GLN A 254 -31.84 54.78 18.21
N GLY A 255 -32.76 53.90 18.71
CA GLY A 255 -33.98 53.56 18.00
C GLY A 255 -34.61 52.25 18.46
N GLY A 256 -35.73 52.30 19.08
CA GLY A 256 -36.58 51.37 19.84
C GLY A 256 -36.95 50.00 19.26
N GLY A 257 -36.02 49.25 18.65
CA GLY A 257 -36.23 47.85 18.25
C GLY A 257 -35.25 46.83 18.89
N MET A 258 -34.25 47.33 19.59
CA MET A 258 -33.16 46.52 20.11
C MET A 258 -33.38 45.83 21.47
N ALA A 259 -34.46 46.21 22.19
CA ALA A 259 -34.72 45.62 23.51
C ALA A 259 -35.17 44.14 23.41
N ALA A 260 -35.88 43.78 22.35
CA ALA A 260 -36.32 42.41 22.14
C ALA A 260 -35.15 41.47 21.64
N ASP A 261 -34.27 41.99 20.78
CA ASP A 261 -33.11 41.27 20.31
C ASP A 261 -32.04 41.11 21.41
N MET A 262 -31.87 42.11 22.30
CA MET A 262 -30.97 42.04 23.44
C MET A 262 -31.46 41.07 24.50
N MET A 263 -32.79 40.96 24.69
CA MET A 263 -33.37 40.03 25.64
C MET A 263 -33.30 38.57 25.16
N SER A 264 -33.43 38.34 23.84
CA SER A 264 -33.22 37.01 23.25
C SER A 264 -31.72 36.57 23.28
N MET A 265 -30.80 37.54 23.09
CA MET A 265 -29.35 37.31 23.18
C MET A 265 -28.91 37.04 24.62
N GLN A 266 -29.49 37.74 25.61
CA GLN A 266 -29.22 37.53 27.03
C GLN A 266 -29.76 36.17 27.50
N MET A 267 -30.92 35.76 27.02
CA MET A 267 -31.52 34.46 27.28
C MET A 267 -30.72 33.31 26.65
N GLY A 268 -30.18 33.49 25.43
CA GLY A 268 -29.27 32.56 24.77
C GLY A 268 -27.93 32.42 25.51
N MET A 269 -27.39 33.53 26.02
CA MET A 269 -26.14 33.53 26.80
C MET A 269 -26.30 32.86 28.17
N MET A 270 -27.46 33.06 28.81
CA MET A 270 -27.78 32.44 30.10
C MET A 270 -27.99 30.92 29.98
N MET A 271 -28.62 30.50 28.87
CA MET A 271 -28.82 29.08 28.56
C MET A 271 -27.52 28.40 28.15
N GLY A 272 -26.61 29.08 27.43
CA GLY A 272 -25.25 28.62 27.11
C GLY A 272 -24.35 28.47 28.36
N GLN A 273 -24.47 29.43 29.28
CA GLN A 273 -23.68 29.40 30.54
C GLN A 273 -24.21 28.31 31.49
N GLN A 274 -25.49 28.01 31.50
CA GLN A 274 -26.10 26.94 32.29
C GLN A 274 -25.70 25.56 31.72
N MET A 275 -25.57 25.43 30.38
CA MET A 275 -25.10 24.23 29.73
C MET A 275 -23.59 24.00 29.97
N MET A 276 -22.79 25.05 29.99
CA MET A 276 -21.36 25.00 30.27
C MET A 276 -21.08 24.68 31.76
N ASN A 277 -21.88 25.22 32.70
CA ASN A 277 -21.79 24.87 34.12
C ASN A 277 -22.22 23.43 34.43
N ASN A 278 -23.19 22.90 33.64
CA ASN A 278 -23.63 21.52 33.78
C ASN A 278 -22.56 20.54 33.26
N MET A 279 -21.84 20.93 32.19
CA MET A 279 -20.72 20.16 31.65
C MET A 279 -19.49 20.14 32.60
N ASN A 280 -19.20 21.28 33.25
CA ASN A 280 -18.14 21.35 34.26
C ASN A 280 -18.47 20.57 35.55
N ASN A 281 -19.75 20.49 35.92
CA ASN A 281 -20.19 19.72 37.09
C ASN A 281 -20.15 18.19 36.80
N MET A 282 -20.40 17.77 35.56
CA MET A 282 -20.20 16.38 35.14
C MET A 282 -18.73 15.96 35.15
N ASN A 283 -17.82 16.87 34.77
CA ASN A 283 -16.39 16.59 34.75
C ASN A 283 -15.79 16.52 36.18
N ASN A 284 -16.34 17.31 37.12
CA ASN A 284 -15.94 17.28 38.51
C ASN A 284 -16.49 16.06 39.27
N GLN A 285 -17.65 15.52 38.88
CA GLN A 285 -18.14 14.25 39.41
C GLN A 285 -17.31 13.06 38.97
N GLN A 286 -16.80 13.06 37.74
CA GLN A 286 -15.91 12.00 37.23
C GLN A 286 -14.54 12.01 37.95
N GLN A 287 -14.00 13.16 38.26
CA GLN A 287 -12.74 13.26 39.03
C GLN A 287 -12.90 12.82 40.51
N ASN A 288 -14.06 13.05 41.10
CA ASN A 288 -14.33 12.64 42.50
C ASN A 288 -14.57 11.11 42.60
N TYR A 289 -15.07 10.46 41.55
CA TYR A 289 -15.18 8.99 41.53
C TYR A 289 -13.82 8.29 41.35
N GLN A 290 -12.86 8.92 40.68
CA GLN A 290 -11.51 8.37 40.57
C GLN A 290 -10.67 8.52 41.85
N GLN A 291 -10.84 9.60 42.62
CA GLN A 291 -10.11 9.80 43.86
C GLN A 291 -10.62 8.92 45.02
N ASN A 292 -11.92 8.62 45.02
CA ASN A 292 -12.50 7.78 46.09
C ASN A 292 -12.24 6.28 45.85
N ASN A 293 -11.91 5.88 44.60
CA ASN A 293 -11.57 4.49 44.31
C ASN A 293 -10.09 4.15 44.59
N GLN A 294 -9.22 5.15 44.74
CA GLN A 294 -7.82 4.94 45.12
C GLN A 294 -7.60 4.84 46.64
N GLN A 295 -8.49 5.40 47.45
CA GLN A 295 -8.36 5.29 48.93
C GLN A 295 -8.99 4.03 49.53
N GLN A 296 -9.86 3.33 48.82
CA GLN A 296 -10.45 2.06 49.29
C GLN A 296 -9.64 0.81 48.99
N ASN A 297 -8.54 0.92 48.23
CA ASN A 297 -7.75 -0.24 47.80
C ASN A 297 -6.52 -0.53 48.69
N TYR A 298 -6.35 0.17 49.81
CA TYR A 298 -5.22 -0.05 50.71
C TYR A 298 -5.57 -0.65 52.10
N GLN A 299 -6.84 -1.07 52.33
CA GLN A 299 -7.23 -1.61 53.66
C GLN A 299 -7.89 -3.00 53.65
N GLN A 300 -7.81 -3.80 52.60
CA GLN A 300 -8.25 -5.21 52.69
C GLN A 300 -7.29 -6.15 51.99
N ASN A 301 -6.17 -6.42 52.62
CA ASN A 301 -5.44 -7.63 52.37
C ASN A 301 -5.10 -8.29 53.74
N ASN A 302 -6.05 -8.97 54.30
CA ASN A 302 -5.80 -10.14 55.14
C ASN A 302 -7.10 -10.93 55.38
N GLN A 303 -7.02 -12.20 55.07
CA GLN A 303 -7.79 -13.36 55.56
C GLN A 303 -8.74 -14.06 54.55
N GLN A 304 -8.25 -15.23 54.24
CA GLN A 304 -8.96 -16.54 54.13
C GLN A 304 -9.69 -16.95 52.86
N GLN A 305 -9.10 -17.97 52.26
CA GLN A 305 -9.72 -19.06 51.45
C GLN A 305 -10.79 -19.85 52.25
N PRO A 306 -11.57 -20.79 51.65
CA PRO A 306 -12.08 -20.98 50.30
C PRO A 306 -13.59 -21.31 50.29
N SER A 307 -14.27 -21.21 49.14
CA SER A 307 -15.31 -22.19 48.74
C SER A 307 -15.78 -21.98 47.31
N GLN A 308 -15.83 -23.08 46.64
CA GLN A 308 -16.44 -23.60 45.43
C GLN A 308 -17.67 -22.87 44.86
N GLY A 309 -17.71 -22.84 43.52
CA GLY A 309 -18.98 -22.93 42.78
C GLY A 309 -19.10 -22.09 41.52
N GLY A 310 -18.86 -22.68 40.37
CA GLY A 310 -19.82 -22.60 39.26
C GLY A 310 -19.65 -21.55 38.18
N SER A 311 -19.56 -22.05 37.00
CA SER A 311 -19.80 -21.53 35.65
C SER A 311 -18.58 -20.92 34.94
N GLY A 312 -18.02 -21.74 34.04
CA GLY A 312 -16.93 -21.41 33.13
C GLY A 312 -17.31 -20.28 32.18
N GLN A 313 -16.86 -19.10 32.50
CA GLN A 313 -16.71 -18.04 31.51
C GLN A 313 -15.22 -17.87 31.28
N GLY A 314 -14.76 -18.23 30.06
CA GLY A 314 -13.40 -17.99 29.62
C GLY A 314 -13.06 -16.50 29.67
N PRO A 315 -11.79 -16.14 29.49
CA PRO A 315 -11.33 -14.76 29.56
C PRO A 315 -12.07 -13.89 28.53
N LYS A 316 -12.44 -12.67 28.93
CA LYS A 316 -13.17 -11.72 28.07
C LYS A 316 -12.35 -11.25 26.85
N PHE A 317 -11.02 -11.33 26.94
CA PHE A 317 -10.09 -10.96 25.89
C PHE A 317 -9.03 -12.04 25.74
N CYS A 318 -8.56 -12.25 24.52
CA CYS A 318 -7.49 -13.19 24.22
C CYS A 318 -6.15 -12.68 24.80
N PRO A 319 -5.41 -13.49 25.59
CA PRO A 319 -4.13 -13.07 26.16
C PRO A 319 -3.04 -12.85 25.12
N GLU A 320 -3.15 -13.48 23.93
CA GLU A 320 -2.13 -13.39 22.88
C GLU A 320 -2.35 -12.20 21.93
N CYS A 321 -3.60 -11.94 21.49
CA CYS A 321 -3.89 -10.90 20.49
C CYS A 321 -4.81 -9.77 20.99
N GLY A 322 -5.32 -9.83 22.23
CA GLY A 322 -6.18 -8.80 22.81
C GLY A 322 -7.61 -8.77 22.28
N THR A 323 -8.00 -9.64 21.35
CA THR A 323 -9.34 -9.67 20.76
C THR A 323 -10.38 -10.15 21.77
N LYS A 324 -11.57 -9.54 21.73
CA LYS A 324 -12.71 -9.91 22.60
C LYS A 324 -13.22 -11.31 22.23
N THR A 325 -13.31 -12.20 23.22
CA THR A 325 -13.50 -13.65 23.00
C THR A 325 -14.94 -14.13 23.13
N ASN A 326 -15.83 -13.34 23.71
CA ASN A 326 -17.26 -13.64 23.90
C ASN A 326 -17.53 -15.04 24.51
N GLY A 327 -16.60 -15.59 25.33
CA GLY A 327 -16.72 -16.91 25.95
C GLY A 327 -16.44 -18.10 25.00
N ALA A 328 -15.80 -17.89 23.86
CA ALA A 328 -15.41 -18.94 22.94
C ALA A 328 -14.23 -19.76 23.49
N LYS A 329 -14.15 -21.07 23.17
CA LYS A 329 -13.03 -21.94 23.57
C LYS A 329 -11.72 -21.63 22.86
N PHE A 330 -11.79 -21.01 21.68
CA PHE A 330 -10.65 -20.59 20.88
C PHE A 330 -10.83 -19.14 20.44
N CYS A 331 -9.76 -18.39 20.34
CA CYS A 331 -9.81 -17.04 19.83
C CYS A 331 -10.18 -17.04 18.33
N PRO A 332 -11.19 -16.24 17.89
CA PRO A 332 -11.61 -16.22 16.49
C PRO A 332 -10.56 -15.57 15.56
N GLU A 333 -9.63 -14.78 16.11
CA GLU A 333 -8.63 -14.09 15.31
C GLU A 333 -7.30 -14.84 15.21
N CYS A 334 -6.79 -15.38 16.31
CA CYS A 334 -5.47 -16.02 16.34
C CYS A 334 -5.51 -17.53 16.58
N GLY A 335 -6.68 -18.13 16.83
CA GLY A 335 -6.83 -19.57 17.06
C GLY A 335 -6.33 -20.06 18.42
N THR A 336 -5.84 -19.18 19.30
CA THR A 336 -5.32 -19.57 20.62
C THR A 336 -6.41 -20.18 21.48
N LYS A 337 -6.11 -21.31 22.11
CA LYS A 337 -7.02 -21.96 23.07
C LYS A 337 -7.13 -21.10 24.33
N LEU A 338 -8.36 -20.80 24.77
CA LEU A 338 -8.65 -19.87 25.86
C LEU A 338 -8.98 -20.58 27.18
N PHE A 339 -9.50 -21.80 27.12
CA PHE A 339 -9.77 -22.67 28.28
C PHE A 339 -10.07 -24.11 27.86
#